data_56b4986620ed2b40236f43f9dbc72f09
#
_entry.id   56b4986620ed2b40236f43f9dbc72f09
#
_cell.length_a   1.000
_cell.length_b   1.000
_cell.length_c   1.000
_cell.angle_alpha   90.00
_cell.angle_beta   90.00
_cell.angle_gamma   90.00
#
_symmetry.space_group_name_H-M   'P 1'
#
loop_
_entity.id
_entity.type
_entity.pdbx_description
1 polymer ?
#
loop_
_entity_poly.entity_id
_entity_poly.type
_entity_poly.pdbx_seq_one_letter_code
_entity_poly.pdbx_strand_id
1 'polypeptide(L)'
;IDIHSLQLKDVKGNTLSTIADGTFKVNKTDDYARQYPSTLIDNPSARDWVWQVASDENDNPVIAMVRISSDKNSHDYYYAKWNGHEWKKTFLANAGGHFHQTPNSEKCYSAGMTIDPANTNHVYCSLPVEGKQGKVYEIVKFILNEVGEVVSTEAVTQDSQQNNVRPYIVPNSKNTPLRLTWMYGNYYDWIVSSRYPQGYCTGIACDFKGFPGAKKEKTVVT
;
A
#
# COMPACT_ATOMS: atom_id res chain seq x y z
N ILE A 1 14.58 12.80 10.69
CA ILE A 1 15.06 12.03 11.86
C ILE A 1 16.25 11.24 11.34
N ASP A 2 17.44 11.65 11.75
CA ASP A 2 18.66 10.92 11.42
C ASP A 2 18.76 9.70 12.33
N ILE A 3 18.52 8.52 11.75
CA ILE A 3 18.74 7.27 12.47
C ILE A 3 20.20 6.91 12.32
N HIS A 4 21.00 7.21 13.34
CA HIS A 4 22.44 6.92 13.31
C HIS A 4 22.76 5.45 13.56
N SER A 5 21.93 4.75 14.31
CA SER A 5 21.99 3.29 14.41
C SER A 5 20.68 2.70 14.96
N LEU A 6 20.22 1.61 14.36
CA LEU A 6 19.13 0.80 14.87
C LEU A 6 19.58 -0.65 14.89
N GLN A 7 19.49 -1.29 16.05
CA GLN A 7 19.75 -2.72 16.19
C GLN A 7 18.43 -3.48 16.22
N LEU A 8 18.26 -4.37 15.27
CA LEU A 8 17.20 -5.37 15.30
C LEU A 8 17.71 -6.60 16.07
N LYS A 9 16.93 -7.04 17.04
CA LYS A 9 17.28 -8.20 17.88
C LYS A 9 16.20 -9.27 17.76
N ASP A 10 16.61 -10.53 17.83
CA ASP A 10 15.67 -11.64 17.95
C ASP A 10 15.04 -11.69 19.37
N VAL A 11 14.12 -12.62 19.58
CA VAL A 11 13.46 -12.82 20.87
C VAL A 11 14.42 -13.27 22.00
N LYS A 12 15.61 -13.73 21.66
CA LYS A 12 16.66 -14.11 22.59
C LYS A 12 17.64 -12.97 22.87
N GLY A 13 17.45 -11.82 22.22
CA GLY A 13 18.29 -10.63 22.38
C GLY A 13 19.53 -10.61 21.49
N ASN A 14 19.71 -11.57 20.58
CA ASN A 14 20.82 -11.54 19.62
C ASN A 14 20.56 -10.45 18.57
N THR A 15 21.63 -9.73 18.20
CA THR A 15 21.52 -8.72 17.15
C THR A 15 21.43 -9.37 15.79
N LEU A 16 20.30 -9.21 15.12
CA LEU A 16 20.06 -9.72 13.75
C LEU A 16 20.66 -8.80 12.71
N SER A 17 20.56 -7.49 12.93
CA SER A 17 21.08 -6.50 11.99
C SER A 17 21.30 -5.15 12.67
N THR A 18 22.13 -4.35 12.05
CA THR A 18 22.37 -2.96 12.45
C THR A 18 22.18 -2.06 11.24
N ILE A 19 21.35 -1.04 11.37
CA ILE A 19 21.27 0.06 10.43
C ILE A 19 22.24 1.14 10.93
N ALA A 20 23.22 1.46 10.12
CA ALA A 20 24.17 2.54 10.40
C ALA A 20 24.26 3.44 9.16
N ASP A 21 24.13 4.75 9.35
CA ASP A 21 24.25 5.78 8.30
C ASP A 21 23.39 5.48 7.05
N GLY A 22 22.16 5.02 7.28
CA GLY A 22 21.23 4.66 6.20
C GLY A 22 21.56 3.36 5.47
N THR A 23 22.57 2.62 5.88
CA THR A 23 22.91 1.31 5.33
C THR A 23 22.48 0.19 6.25
N PHE A 24 21.73 -0.75 5.71
CA PHE A 24 21.38 -1.98 6.41
C PHE A 24 22.55 -2.95 6.35
N LYS A 25 23.19 -3.22 7.49
CA LYS A 25 24.26 -4.21 7.59
C LYS A 25 23.78 -5.43 8.35
N VAL A 26 23.72 -6.55 7.67
CA VAL A 26 23.46 -7.84 8.30
C VAL A 26 24.73 -8.31 9.02
N ASN A 27 24.61 -8.69 10.28
CA ASN A 27 25.73 -9.22 11.03
C ASN A 27 26.11 -10.60 10.48
N LYS A 28 27.30 -10.72 9.87
CA LYS A 28 27.76 -11.94 9.22
C LYS A 28 28.01 -13.13 10.17
N THR A 29 28.00 -12.88 11.47
CA THR A 29 28.17 -13.95 12.48
C THR A 29 26.85 -14.59 12.87
N ASP A 30 25.75 -14.10 12.34
CA ASP A 30 24.42 -14.57 12.68
C ASP A 30 23.96 -15.60 11.65
N ASP A 31 23.54 -16.77 12.11
CA ASP A 31 23.00 -17.83 11.22
C ASP A 31 21.76 -17.36 10.47
N TYR A 32 21.00 -16.45 11.05
CA TYR A 32 19.87 -15.80 10.42
C TYR A 32 20.28 -15.00 9.17
N ALA A 33 21.38 -14.26 9.27
CA ALA A 33 21.93 -13.50 8.16
C ALA A 33 22.47 -14.37 7.02
N ARG A 34 22.88 -15.59 7.29
CA ARG A 34 23.28 -16.56 6.27
C ARG A 34 22.07 -17.21 5.60
N GLN A 35 21.02 -17.44 6.38
CA GLN A 35 19.80 -18.06 5.90
C GLN A 35 18.96 -17.12 5.03
N TYR A 36 19.04 -15.82 5.29
CA TYR A 36 18.27 -14.80 4.58
C TYR A 36 19.20 -13.69 4.07
N PRO A 37 20.03 -13.97 3.07
CA PRO A 37 20.90 -12.96 2.48
C PRO A 37 20.02 -11.84 1.91
N SER A 38 20.41 -10.59 2.12
CA SER A 38 19.70 -9.47 1.52
C SER A 38 19.77 -9.58 0.00
N THR A 39 18.62 -9.66 -0.63
CA THR A 39 18.50 -9.66 -2.08
C THR A 39 17.78 -8.40 -2.53
N LEU A 40 18.22 -7.83 -3.64
CA LEU A 40 17.54 -6.71 -4.24
C LEU A 40 16.23 -7.20 -4.86
N ILE A 41 15.12 -6.62 -4.43
CA ILE A 41 13.81 -6.84 -5.04
C ILE A 41 13.74 -6.08 -6.36
N ASP A 42 14.47 -4.96 -6.44
CA ASP A 42 14.47 -4.09 -7.62
C ASP A 42 15.81 -3.39 -7.85
N ASN A 43 15.92 -2.70 -8.99
CA ASN A 43 17.09 -1.93 -9.38
C ASN A 43 17.36 -0.80 -8.38
N PRO A 44 18.58 -0.69 -7.80
CA PRO A 44 18.91 0.37 -6.85
C PRO A 44 18.87 1.79 -7.46
N SER A 45 18.85 1.91 -8.78
CA SER A 45 18.67 3.20 -9.48
C SER A 45 17.20 3.65 -9.57
N ALA A 46 16.24 2.75 -9.25
CA ALA A 46 14.82 3.08 -9.25
C ALA A 46 14.45 3.81 -7.96
N ARG A 47 13.44 4.66 -8.04
CA ARG A 47 12.83 5.30 -6.87
C ARG A 47 11.66 4.47 -6.41
N ASP A 48 11.93 3.47 -5.58
CA ASP A 48 10.94 2.57 -5.06
C ASP A 48 10.65 2.88 -3.59
N TRP A 49 9.37 2.89 -3.23
CA TRP A 49 8.91 3.02 -1.85
C TRP A 49 8.19 1.74 -1.43
N VAL A 50 8.59 1.20 -0.30
CA VAL A 50 7.83 0.15 0.37
C VAL A 50 6.54 0.76 0.91
N TRP A 51 5.41 0.19 0.50
CA TRP A 51 4.10 0.64 0.95
C TRP A 51 3.60 -0.17 2.14
N GLN A 52 3.66 -1.49 2.02
CA GLN A 52 3.24 -2.41 3.06
C GLN A 52 4.03 -3.71 2.96
N VAL A 53 4.28 -4.32 4.11
CA VAL A 53 4.86 -5.66 4.22
C VAL A 53 3.88 -6.54 4.97
N ALA A 54 3.74 -7.78 4.51
CA ALA A 54 2.98 -8.84 5.18
C ALA A 54 3.73 -10.16 5.04
N SER A 55 3.22 -11.22 5.66
CA SER A 55 3.68 -12.59 5.42
C SER A 55 2.55 -13.48 4.95
N ASP A 56 2.85 -14.41 4.05
CA ASP A 56 1.89 -15.43 3.62
C ASP A 56 1.71 -16.52 4.68
N GLU A 57 0.90 -17.53 4.38
CA GLU A 57 0.62 -18.65 5.29
C GLU A 57 1.84 -19.55 5.60
N ASN A 58 2.91 -19.42 4.82
CA ASN A 58 4.18 -20.12 5.00
C ASN A 58 5.26 -19.22 5.60
N ASP A 59 4.87 -18.08 6.18
CA ASP A 59 5.76 -17.04 6.72
C ASP A 59 6.71 -16.41 5.69
N ASN A 60 6.46 -16.59 4.39
CA ASN A 60 7.22 -15.89 3.37
C ASN A 60 6.79 -14.42 3.28
N PRO A 61 7.75 -13.49 3.22
CA PRO A 61 7.42 -12.09 3.11
C PRO A 61 6.80 -11.73 1.75
N VAL A 62 5.80 -10.87 1.80
CA VAL A 62 5.20 -10.21 0.64
C VAL A 62 5.24 -8.71 0.83
N ILE A 63 5.46 -7.98 -0.24
CA ILE A 63 5.66 -6.53 -0.21
C ILE A 63 4.80 -5.88 -1.28
N ALA A 64 4.03 -4.86 -0.89
CA ALA A 64 3.46 -3.89 -1.79
C ALA A 64 4.43 -2.72 -1.90
N MET A 65 4.73 -2.29 -3.12
CA MET A 65 5.69 -1.22 -3.37
C MET A 65 5.22 -0.33 -4.53
N VAL A 66 5.65 0.92 -4.50
CA VAL A 66 5.38 1.89 -5.54
C VAL A 66 6.70 2.37 -6.15
N ARG A 67 6.80 2.30 -7.46
CA ARG A 67 7.85 2.92 -8.23
C ARG A 67 7.41 4.28 -8.73
N ILE A 68 8.21 5.30 -8.47
CA ILE A 68 7.95 6.67 -8.87
C ILE A 68 8.92 7.02 -9.99
N SER A 69 8.39 7.51 -11.11
CA SER A 69 9.21 7.98 -12.23
C SER A 69 10.13 9.14 -11.84
N SER A 70 11.20 9.34 -12.58
CA SER A 70 12.17 10.39 -12.29
C SER A 70 11.57 11.80 -12.30
N ASP A 71 10.57 12.03 -13.14
CA ASP A 71 9.80 13.28 -13.23
C ASP A 71 8.66 13.37 -12.21
N LYS A 72 8.43 12.30 -11.43
CA LYS A 72 7.38 12.17 -10.41
C LYS A 72 5.93 12.26 -10.94
N ASN A 73 5.73 12.08 -12.25
CA ASN A 73 4.42 12.16 -12.86
C ASN A 73 3.74 10.80 -13.06
N SER A 74 4.48 9.70 -12.83
CA SER A 74 3.98 8.34 -12.96
C SER A 74 4.36 7.51 -11.75
N HIS A 75 3.39 6.83 -11.18
CA HIS A 75 3.52 5.90 -10.06
C HIS A 75 3.04 4.53 -10.49
N ASP A 76 3.93 3.54 -10.44
CA ASP A 76 3.63 2.16 -10.77
C ASP A 76 3.53 1.30 -9.51
N TYR A 77 2.46 0.56 -9.37
CA TYR A 77 2.26 -0.36 -8.27
C TYR A 77 2.80 -1.74 -8.60
N TYR A 78 3.53 -2.31 -7.66
CA TYR A 78 4.10 -3.64 -7.72
C TYR A 78 3.76 -4.44 -6.47
N TYR A 79 3.67 -5.74 -6.68
CA TYR A 79 3.63 -6.74 -5.63
C TYR A 79 4.89 -7.60 -5.76
N ALA A 80 5.56 -7.87 -4.65
CA ALA A 80 6.71 -8.76 -4.61
C ALA A 80 6.47 -9.86 -3.59
N LYS A 81 6.69 -11.11 -3.98
CA LYS A 81 6.53 -12.30 -3.14
C LYS A 81 7.84 -13.08 -3.11
N TRP A 82 8.29 -13.44 -1.92
CA TRP A 82 9.40 -14.37 -1.72
C TRP A 82 8.91 -15.81 -1.84
N ASN A 83 9.58 -16.63 -2.60
CA ASN A 83 9.19 -18.04 -2.82
C ASN A 83 10.09 -19.05 -2.09
N GLY A 84 10.96 -18.58 -1.17
CA GLY A 84 11.97 -19.37 -0.49
C GLY A 84 13.36 -19.29 -1.13
N HIS A 85 13.46 -18.82 -2.38
CA HIS A 85 14.71 -18.75 -3.13
C HIS A 85 14.96 -17.37 -3.75
N GLU A 86 13.91 -16.75 -4.28
CA GLU A 86 14.00 -15.46 -4.98
C GLU A 86 12.74 -14.64 -4.80
N TRP A 87 12.86 -13.35 -5.07
CA TRP A 87 11.73 -12.45 -5.14
C TRP A 87 11.10 -12.50 -6.53
N LYS A 88 9.82 -12.81 -6.59
CA LYS A 88 9.02 -12.57 -7.79
C LYS A 88 8.32 -11.23 -7.66
N LYS A 89 8.70 -10.29 -8.52
CA LYS A 89 8.08 -8.97 -8.61
C LYS A 89 7.05 -8.95 -9.76
N THR A 90 5.84 -8.52 -9.45
CA THR A 90 4.73 -8.45 -10.41
C THR A 90 4.23 -7.01 -10.50
N PHE A 91 4.16 -6.47 -11.71
CA PHE A 91 3.50 -5.20 -11.97
C PHE A 91 1.98 -5.37 -11.82
N LEU A 92 1.35 -4.49 -11.04
CA LEU A 92 -0.10 -4.50 -10.86
C LEU A 92 -0.77 -3.50 -11.79
N ALA A 93 -0.42 -2.23 -11.66
CA ALA A 93 -1.01 -1.16 -12.47
C ALA A 93 -0.20 0.13 -12.40
N ASN A 94 -0.43 1.02 -13.38
CA ASN A 94 -0.05 2.41 -13.25
C ASN A 94 -1.11 3.16 -12.44
N ALA A 95 -0.69 3.81 -11.36
CA ALA A 95 -1.55 4.54 -10.44
C ALA A 95 -1.65 6.03 -10.77
N GLY A 96 -1.26 6.44 -11.96
CA GLY A 96 -1.19 7.85 -12.35
C GLY A 96 -0.04 8.57 -11.65
N GLY A 97 -0.24 9.84 -11.34
CA GLY A 97 0.71 10.63 -10.56
C GLY A 97 0.33 10.72 -9.09
N HIS A 98 0.68 11.84 -8.45
CA HIS A 98 0.26 12.12 -7.09
C HIS A 98 -1.28 12.29 -6.99
N PHE A 99 -1.82 11.90 -5.85
CA PHE A 99 -3.29 11.88 -5.64
C PHE A 99 -3.86 13.13 -4.99
N HIS A 100 -3.01 13.95 -4.34
CA HIS A 100 -3.47 15.12 -3.59
C HIS A 100 -3.68 16.34 -4.48
N GLN A 101 -4.51 17.27 -4.00
CA GLN A 101 -4.86 18.51 -4.69
C GLN A 101 -4.07 19.74 -4.17
N THR A 102 -3.10 19.53 -3.28
CA THR A 102 -2.28 20.62 -2.73
C THR A 102 -1.37 21.22 -3.80
N PRO A 103 -1.50 22.50 -4.12
CA PRO A 103 -0.61 23.16 -5.09
C PRO A 103 0.85 23.17 -4.61
N ASN A 104 1.78 22.93 -5.53
CA ASN A 104 3.22 22.98 -5.30
C ASN A 104 3.76 22.02 -4.20
N SER A 105 2.97 21.04 -3.81
CA SER A 105 3.41 20.01 -2.88
C SER A 105 4.21 18.92 -3.58
N GLU A 106 4.88 18.08 -2.79
CA GLU A 106 5.67 16.97 -3.32
C GLU A 106 4.81 15.96 -4.08
N LYS A 107 5.26 15.57 -5.27
CA LYS A 107 4.53 14.69 -6.17
C LYS A 107 4.77 13.19 -5.95
N CYS A 108 5.40 12.80 -4.84
CA CYS A 108 5.69 11.38 -4.59
C CYS A 108 4.57 10.62 -3.87
N TYR A 109 3.49 11.28 -3.48
CA TYR A 109 2.40 10.65 -2.74
C TYR A 109 1.41 9.95 -3.65
N SER A 110 1.44 8.61 -3.64
CA SER A 110 0.50 7.78 -4.40
C SER A 110 -0.86 7.67 -3.73
N ALA A 111 -1.88 7.34 -4.52
CA ALA A 111 -3.24 7.13 -4.03
C ALA A 111 -3.38 5.94 -3.06
N GLY A 112 -2.46 4.99 -3.12
CA GLY A 112 -2.32 3.95 -2.10
C GLY A 112 -2.80 2.57 -2.52
N MET A 113 -2.31 1.59 -1.78
CA MET A 113 -2.69 0.18 -1.90
C MET A 113 -2.65 -0.50 -0.53
N THR A 114 -3.23 -1.68 -0.40
CA THR A 114 -3.14 -2.51 0.81
C THR A 114 -3.19 -3.99 0.46
N ILE A 115 -2.33 -4.78 1.11
CA ILE A 115 -2.36 -6.23 1.07
C ILE A 115 -3.38 -6.71 2.09
N ASP A 116 -4.19 -7.70 1.75
CA ASP A 116 -5.06 -8.36 2.71
C ASP A 116 -4.25 -9.35 3.58
N PRO A 117 -4.07 -9.08 4.88
CA PRO A 117 -3.27 -9.97 5.73
C PRO A 117 -3.92 -11.33 5.97
N ALA A 118 -5.22 -11.49 5.66
CA ALA A 118 -5.90 -12.77 5.74
C ALA A 118 -5.80 -13.61 4.45
N ASN A 119 -5.36 -13.00 3.36
CA ASN A 119 -5.01 -13.64 2.10
C ASN A 119 -4.09 -12.70 1.32
N THR A 120 -2.80 -12.87 1.46
CA THR A 120 -1.79 -11.98 0.89
C THR A 120 -1.76 -11.97 -0.64
N ASN A 121 -2.46 -12.89 -1.29
CA ASN A 121 -2.68 -12.89 -2.74
C ASN A 121 -3.80 -11.91 -3.18
N HIS A 122 -4.41 -11.18 -2.23
CA HIS A 122 -5.37 -10.12 -2.51
C HIS A 122 -4.75 -8.74 -2.21
N VAL A 123 -4.70 -7.87 -3.21
CA VAL A 123 -4.17 -6.51 -3.08
C VAL A 123 -5.21 -5.52 -3.59
N TYR A 124 -5.51 -4.53 -2.78
CA TYR A 124 -6.45 -3.46 -3.11
C TYR A 124 -5.67 -2.21 -3.49
N CYS A 125 -5.90 -1.69 -4.68
CA CYS A 125 -5.19 -0.56 -5.24
C CYS A 125 -6.15 0.57 -5.57
N SER A 126 -5.79 1.80 -5.22
CA SER A 126 -6.47 2.99 -5.70
C SER A 126 -5.87 3.41 -7.04
N LEU A 127 -6.69 3.41 -8.08
CA LEU A 127 -6.27 3.66 -9.46
C LEU A 127 -7.08 4.77 -10.11
N PRO A 128 -6.48 5.62 -10.96
CA PRO A 128 -7.22 6.61 -11.72
C PRO A 128 -8.06 5.94 -12.81
N VAL A 129 -9.33 6.25 -12.84
CA VAL A 129 -10.30 5.72 -13.81
C VAL A 129 -11.07 6.88 -14.43
N GLU A 130 -11.27 6.84 -15.74
CA GLU A 130 -12.21 7.74 -16.40
C GLU A 130 -13.64 7.23 -16.19
N GLY A 131 -14.41 7.95 -15.43
CA GLY A 131 -15.80 7.62 -15.10
C GLY A 131 -16.79 8.65 -15.63
N LYS A 132 -18.05 8.51 -15.26
CA LYS A 132 -19.12 9.45 -15.67
C LYS A 132 -18.93 10.87 -15.17
N GLN A 133 -18.17 11.03 -14.10
CA GLN A 133 -17.86 12.32 -13.45
C GLN A 133 -16.47 12.86 -13.82
N GLY A 134 -15.85 12.30 -14.87
CA GLY A 134 -14.47 12.58 -15.22
C GLY A 134 -13.49 11.64 -14.52
N LYS A 135 -12.24 12.05 -14.45
CA LYS A 135 -11.17 11.23 -13.85
C LYS A 135 -11.26 11.24 -12.32
N VAL A 136 -11.49 10.09 -11.74
CA VAL A 136 -11.51 9.84 -10.30
C VAL A 136 -10.66 8.63 -9.95
N TYR A 137 -10.24 8.53 -8.69
CA TYR A 137 -9.61 7.31 -8.18
C TYR A 137 -10.68 6.33 -7.71
N GLU A 138 -10.56 5.08 -8.19
CA GLU A 138 -11.41 3.96 -7.79
C GLU A 138 -10.56 2.85 -7.17
N ILE A 139 -11.15 2.08 -6.27
CA ILE A 139 -10.46 0.94 -5.65
C ILE A 139 -10.72 -0.31 -6.47
N VAL A 140 -9.64 -0.93 -6.89
CA VAL A 140 -9.62 -2.20 -7.62
C VAL A 140 -8.90 -3.24 -6.77
N LYS A 141 -9.51 -4.40 -6.60
CA LYS A 141 -8.89 -5.56 -5.98
C LYS A 141 -8.20 -6.39 -7.05
N PHE A 142 -6.92 -6.66 -6.86
CA PHE A 142 -6.14 -7.62 -7.63
C PHE A 142 -6.15 -8.96 -6.91
N ILE A 143 -6.40 -10.03 -7.64
CA ILE A 143 -6.33 -11.40 -7.17
C ILE A 143 -5.14 -12.05 -7.87
N LEU A 144 -4.18 -12.52 -7.08
CA LEU A 144 -2.98 -13.17 -7.55
C LEU A 144 -3.04 -14.66 -7.26
N ASN A 145 -2.30 -15.44 -8.04
CA ASN A 145 -2.06 -16.87 -7.76
C ASN A 145 -0.92 -17.07 -6.75
N GLU A 146 -0.66 -18.32 -6.38
CA GLU A 146 0.37 -18.67 -5.39
C GLU A 146 1.79 -18.28 -5.84
N VAL A 147 2.02 -18.16 -7.13
CA VAL A 147 3.30 -17.69 -7.66
C VAL A 147 3.37 -16.17 -7.84
N GLY A 148 2.35 -15.42 -7.40
CA GLY A 148 2.32 -13.96 -7.42
C GLY A 148 1.96 -13.35 -8.77
N GLU A 149 1.28 -14.06 -9.66
CA GLU A 149 0.79 -13.51 -10.94
C GLU A 149 -0.67 -13.08 -10.81
N VAL A 150 -1.04 -11.96 -11.43
CA VAL A 150 -2.41 -11.49 -11.46
C VAL A 150 -3.28 -12.43 -12.29
N VAL A 151 -4.32 -12.98 -11.69
CA VAL A 151 -5.28 -13.86 -12.37
C VAL A 151 -6.61 -13.17 -12.66
N SER A 152 -7.00 -12.20 -11.84
CA SER A 152 -8.21 -11.40 -12.09
C SER A 152 -8.19 -10.10 -11.29
N THR A 153 -9.10 -9.21 -11.65
CA THR A 153 -9.38 -7.98 -10.92
C THR A 153 -10.87 -7.81 -10.67
N GLU A 154 -11.21 -7.16 -9.56
CA GLU A 154 -12.58 -6.85 -9.16
C GLU A 154 -12.68 -5.36 -8.83
N ALA A 155 -13.68 -4.67 -9.35
CA ALA A 155 -13.99 -3.31 -8.93
C ALA A 155 -14.60 -3.33 -7.52
N VAL A 156 -13.98 -2.64 -6.58
CA VAL A 156 -14.52 -2.45 -5.23
C VAL A 156 -15.40 -1.20 -5.20
N THR A 157 -14.93 -0.12 -5.83
CA THR A 157 -15.70 1.09 -6.05
C THR A 157 -15.85 1.34 -7.55
N GLN A 158 -16.93 1.98 -7.96
CA GLN A 158 -17.21 2.23 -9.36
C GLN A 158 -18.14 3.43 -9.52
N ASP A 159 -17.96 4.19 -10.59
CA ASP A 159 -18.77 5.37 -10.94
C ASP A 159 -18.85 6.39 -9.77
N SER A 160 -17.79 6.50 -8.99
CA SER A 160 -17.74 7.38 -7.82
C SER A 160 -17.76 8.85 -8.23
N GLN A 161 -18.38 9.68 -7.40
CA GLN A 161 -18.42 11.12 -7.62
C GLN A 161 -17.13 11.83 -7.19
N GLN A 162 -16.36 11.20 -6.32
CA GLN A 162 -15.11 11.71 -5.77
C GLN A 162 -14.07 10.61 -5.65
N ASN A 163 -12.84 10.99 -5.35
CA ASN A 163 -11.71 10.08 -5.24
C ASN A 163 -11.89 9.08 -4.09
N ASN A 164 -11.53 7.83 -4.35
CA ASN A 164 -11.38 6.78 -3.34
C ASN A 164 -9.89 6.47 -3.23
N VAL A 165 -9.25 6.89 -2.14
CA VAL A 165 -7.80 6.80 -1.98
C VAL A 165 -7.42 6.23 -0.62
N ARG A 166 -6.18 5.77 -0.50
CA ARG A 166 -5.63 5.21 0.74
C ARG A 166 -6.45 4.03 1.28
N PRO A 167 -6.71 2.98 0.48
CA PRO A 167 -7.38 1.79 0.98
C PRO A 167 -6.56 1.17 2.12
N TYR A 168 -7.27 0.67 3.13
CA TYR A 168 -6.65 0.00 4.27
C TYR A 168 -7.55 -1.15 4.76
N ILE A 169 -6.97 -2.34 4.88
CA ILE A 169 -7.66 -3.50 5.48
C ILE A 169 -7.60 -3.39 6.99
N VAL A 170 -8.76 -3.43 7.63
CA VAL A 170 -8.87 -3.42 9.09
C VAL A 170 -8.23 -4.70 9.65
N PRO A 171 -7.24 -4.62 10.53
CA PRO A 171 -6.59 -5.79 11.10
C PRO A 171 -7.61 -6.72 11.80
N ASN A 172 -7.41 -8.02 11.67
CA ASN A 172 -8.26 -9.05 12.28
C ASN A 172 -9.74 -9.02 11.88
N SER A 173 -10.06 -8.38 10.75
CA SER A 173 -11.44 -8.20 10.26
C SER A 173 -11.98 -9.33 9.38
N LYS A 174 -11.27 -10.47 9.27
CA LYS A 174 -11.63 -11.56 8.35
C LYS A 174 -13.09 -11.97 8.42
N ASN A 175 -13.66 -11.99 9.63
CA ASN A 175 -15.02 -12.45 9.91
C ASN A 175 -15.95 -11.31 10.35
N THR A 176 -15.58 -10.05 10.07
CA THR A 176 -16.40 -8.89 10.41
C THR A 176 -17.05 -8.30 9.15
N PRO A 177 -18.20 -7.63 9.29
CA PRO A 177 -18.82 -6.97 8.15
C PRO A 177 -18.04 -5.74 7.65
N LEU A 178 -17.16 -5.17 8.47
CA LEU A 178 -16.29 -4.04 8.13
C LEU A 178 -14.87 -4.57 7.92
N ARG A 179 -14.41 -4.54 6.67
CA ARG A 179 -13.13 -5.10 6.32
C ARG A 179 -12.18 -4.11 5.65
N LEU A 180 -12.67 -3.32 4.73
CA LEU A 180 -11.89 -2.35 3.98
C LEU A 180 -12.40 -0.95 4.28
N THR A 181 -11.48 -0.04 4.55
CA THR A 181 -11.74 1.40 4.72
C THR A 181 -10.87 2.20 3.75
N TRP A 182 -11.29 3.40 3.41
CA TRP A 182 -10.51 4.30 2.56
C TRP A 182 -10.92 5.76 2.77
N MET A 183 -10.10 6.68 2.31
CA MET A 183 -10.45 8.09 2.25
C MET A 183 -11.30 8.36 1.00
N TYR A 184 -12.38 9.10 1.17
CA TYR A 184 -13.30 9.50 0.10
C TYR A 184 -13.35 11.01 -0.03
N GLY A 185 -13.03 11.53 -1.20
CA GLY A 185 -13.03 12.97 -1.46
C GLY A 185 -11.69 13.51 -1.96
N ASN A 186 -11.53 14.82 -1.88
CA ASN A 186 -10.29 15.50 -2.23
C ASN A 186 -9.39 15.61 -1.00
N TYR A 187 -8.08 15.41 -1.21
CA TYR A 187 -7.09 15.49 -0.16
C TYR A 187 -6.16 16.65 -0.40
N TYR A 188 -6.17 17.58 0.54
CA TYR A 188 -5.15 18.59 0.67
C TYR A 188 -4.19 18.14 1.77
N ASP A 189 -2.89 18.41 1.60
CA ASP A 189 -1.94 18.01 2.61
C ASP A 189 -2.22 18.69 3.97
N TRP A 190 -1.60 18.16 5.02
CA TRP A 190 -1.81 18.58 6.41
C TRP A 190 -1.31 20.00 6.74
N ILE A 191 -0.73 20.71 5.79
CA ILE A 191 -0.33 22.10 6.00
C ILE A 191 -1.61 22.96 6.05
N VAL A 192 -2.15 23.08 7.24
CA VAL A 192 -3.23 24.01 7.54
C VAL A 192 -2.68 25.42 7.34
N SER A 193 -2.85 25.96 6.16
CA SER A 193 -2.56 27.36 5.89
C SER A 193 -3.86 28.15 5.87
N SER A 194 -3.77 29.45 6.15
CA SER A 194 -4.88 30.37 5.95
C SER A 194 -5.45 30.42 4.52
N ARG A 195 -4.73 29.77 3.57
CA ARG A 195 -5.17 29.59 2.17
C ARG A 195 -6.23 28.49 2.01
N TYR A 196 -6.34 27.57 2.97
CA TYR A 196 -7.28 26.46 2.93
C TYR A 196 -8.07 26.35 4.24
N PRO A 197 -8.85 27.41 4.58
CA PRO A 197 -9.53 27.47 5.88
C PRO A 197 -10.72 26.53 6.00
N GLN A 198 -11.09 25.85 4.92
CA GLN A 198 -12.33 25.08 4.80
C GLN A 198 -12.24 23.67 5.38
N GLY A 199 -11.10 23.28 5.93
CA GLY A 199 -10.88 21.90 6.41
C GLY A 199 -10.65 20.90 5.27
N TYR A 200 -10.64 19.65 5.61
CA TYR A 200 -10.43 18.56 4.66
C TYR A 200 -11.75 18.16 4.00
N CYS A 201 -11.81 18.25 2.67
CA CYS A 201 -12.95 17.75 1.88
C CYS A 201 -12.85 16.21 1.72
N THR A 202 -12.52 15.51 2.81
CA THR A 202 -12.26 14.08 2.79
C THR A 202 -13.01 13.42 3.94
N GLY A 203 -13.86 12.45 3.61
CA GLY A 203 -14.51 11.55 4.55
C GLY A 203 -13.78 10.20 4.62
N ILE A 204 -14.21 9.35 5.55
CA ILE A 204 -13.83 7.95 5.59
C ILE A 204 -15.00 7.13 5.05
N ALA A 205 -14.73 6.31 4.05
CA ALA A 205 -15.68 5.34 3.51
C ALA A 205 -15.23 3.91 3.85
N CYS A 206 -16.12 2.96 3.73
CA CYS A 206 -15.84 1.57 4.01
C CYS A 206 -16.70 0.62 3.19
N ASP A 207 -16.17 -0.60 2.97
CA ASP A 207 -16.95 -1.73 2.45
C ASP A 207 -17.66 -2.42 3.62
N PHE A 208 -18.83 -1.88 3.98
CA PHE A 208 -19.65 -2.46 5.03
C PHE A 208 -20.65 -3.45 4.41
N LYS A 209 -20.41 -4.72 4.61
CA LYS A 209 -21.29 -5.78 4.08
C LYS A 209 -22.62 -5.93 4.83
N GLY A 210 -22.86 -5.07 5.84
CA GLY A 210 -24.09 -5.07 6.63
C GLY A 210 -24.19 -6.21 7.63
N PHE A 211 -25.04 -6.02 8.66
CA PHE A 211 -25.54 -7.14 9.44
C PHE A 211 -26.52 -7.95 8.58
N PRO A 212 -26.67 -9.26 8.80
CA PRO A 212 -27.69 -10.05 8.12
C PRO A 212 -29.05 -9.36 8.24
N GLY A 213 -29.62 -8.93 7.12
CA GLY A 213 -30.89 -8.20 7.07
C GLY A 213 -30.81 -6.67 6.92
N ALA A 214 -29.65 -6.05 7.00
CA ALA A 214 -29.51 -4.62 6.74
C ALA A 214 -29.55 -4.30 5.24
N LYS A 215 -30.32 -3.29 4.86
CA LYS A 215 -30.27 -2.75 3.49
C LYS A 215 -28.91 -2.12 3.24
N LYS A 216 -28.33 -2.33 2.03
CA LYS A 216 -27.08 -1.72 1.59
C LYS A 216 -27.24 -0.19 1.49
N GLU A 217 -26.99 0.52 2.55
CA GLU A 217 -26.80 1.97 2.50
C GLU A 217 -25.28 2.26 2.56
N LYS A 218 -24.79 3.06 1.62
CA LYS A 218 -23.44 3.60 1.70
C LYS A 218 -23.42 4.61 2.84
N THR A 219 -22.85 4.23 3.97
CA THR A 219 -22.69 5.16 5.09
C THR A 219 -21.41 5.93 4.85
N VAL A 220 -21.53 7.21 4.52
CA VAL A 220 -20.44 8.17 4.60
C VAL A 220 -20.47 8.74 5.99
N VAL A 221 -19.46 8.46 6.78
CA VAL A 221 -19.31 9.09 8.10
C VAL A 221 -18.59 10.42 7.89
N THR A 222 -19.30 11.52 8.02
CA THR A 222 -18.76 12.87 7.99
C THR A 222 -18.13 13.25 9.33
#